data_2feebae0e24eb3353338221bc440d136
#
_entry.id   2feebae0e24eb3353338221bc440d136
#
_cell.length_a   1.000
_cell.length_b   1.000
_cell.length_c   1.000
_cell.angle_alpha   90.00
_cell.angle_beta   90.00
_cell.angle_gamma   90.00
#
_symmetry.space_group_name_H-M   'P 1'
#
loop_
_entity.id
_entity.type
_entity.pdbx_description
1 polymer ?
#
loop_
_entity_poly.entity_id
_entity_poly.type
_entity_poly.pdbx_seq_one_letter_code
_entity_poly.pdbx_strand_id
1 'polypeptide(L)'
;MNNRDSYGFLSFERVEKGPWQAFERSIARLFEHQGWPHVALIGGTGDHGADIIISDESQEFVVQAKFKSLSSTTVQKKGVIELKNALDYYEIPQGFLVTNTKLAPSANEYITELKKTGYRIDKIEGLDLVKLYQTLPSIPKQEYSPYIYQIQVIDSLVNCYTQGMKSTLVALATGLGKTFVAGTFLKRVLHEKPEANILILADQRALIQQFDRAMWKHLPKEISTHIWDGNETPAYSQGITLATFQKLINAIDKDDELGNFEVVIVDEAHHAPSPTYADLIEKLDYNFLVGMTATPWRSDKRELRDLFGQPCERCVIDIIEALRKGYLSKVDYRLLTDNVDWERVQQISRKKYTIKDLNKKMFLPERDDKILDQIENAWDDKKIKRAIVYCASIDHAKRMEVLLRERGYVARCLHSSLDWRDSEERLRKFRQGKIQILTAMNMLNEGVDVPEVDLIIFLRVTHSRIIFLQQLGRGLRLSKNKEKVLVLDFVADIKRIAATLDMKSGIEGEPEKEVISGNFDVQFSSQHAQSFFEEYLRDKAAIQDYSEDDMILFPPEN
;
A
#
# COMPACT_ATOMS: atom_id res chain seq x y z
N MET A 1 32.51 11.06 20.49
CA MET A 1 31.36 10.48 19.76
C MET A 1 30.50 11.64 19.33
N ASN A 2 30.32 11.83 18.03
CA ASN A 2 29.48 12.91 17.54
C ASN A 2 28.02 12.62 17.95
N ASN A 3 27.33 13.61 18.49
CA ASN A 3 25.93 13.53 18.98
C ASN A 3 24.91 12.98 17.93
N ARG A 4 25.31 12.88 16.67
CA ARG A 4 24.46 12.35 15.56
C ARG A 4 24.20 10.84 15.64
N ASP A 5 25.11 10.05 16.22
CA ASP A 5 24.94 8.58 16.32
C ASP A 5 23.94 8.16 17.41
N SER A 6 23.56 9.10 18.30
CA SER A 6 22.64 8.80 19.41
C SER A 6 21.17 8.65 18.98
N TYR A 7 20.81 9.08 17.77
CA TYR A 7 19.42 9.16 17.30
C TYR A 7 19.09 8.29 16.09
N GLY A 8 20.06 7.56 15.56
CA GLY A 8 19.88 6.67 14.43
C GLY A 8 18.87 5.54 14.69
N PHE A 9 18.39 4.91 13.63
CA PHE A 9 17.38 3.84 13.75
C PHE A 9 17.88 2.61 14.54
N LEU A 10 19.18 2.45 14.72
CA LEU A 10 19.82 1.44 15.55
C LEU A 10 20.68 2.10 16.63
N SER A 11 20.16 3.11 17.29
CA SER A 11 20.85 3.79 18.40
C SER A 11 21.09 2.84 19.56
N PHE A 12 22.09 3.16 20.39
CA PHE A 12 22.38 2.38 21.60
C PHE A 12 21.15 2.23 22.49
N GLU A 13 20.35 3.27 22.61
CA GLU A 13 19.13 3.24 23.40
C GLU A 13 18.09 2.24 22.85
N ARG A 14 17.89 2.19 21.52
CA ARG A 14 17.02 1.20 20.89
C ARG A 14 17.52 -0.23 21.03
N VAL A 15 18.82 -0.43 20.89
CA VAL A 15 19.44 -1.74 21.05
C VAL A 15 19.34 -2.21 22.49
N GLU A 16 19.44 -1.31 23.48
CA GLU A 16 19.43 -1.66 24.90
C GLU A 16 18.05 -1.69 25.53
N LYS A 17 17.21 -0.71 25.22
CA LYS A 17 15.90 -0.53 25.88
C LYS A 17 14.70 -1.08 25.10
N GLY A 18 14.84 -1.30 23.80
CA GLY A 18 13.76 -1.79 22.93
C GLY A 18 12.70 -0.73 22.61
N PRO A 19 11.43 -1.09 22.48
CA PRO A 19 10.83 -2.42 22.64
C PRO A 19 11.23 -3.41 21.53
N TRP A 20 10.89 -4.69 21.70
CA TRP A 20 11.26 -5.73 20.75
C TRP A 20 10.70 -5.48 19.34
N GLN A 21 9.52 -4.89 19.22
CA GLN A 21 8.93 -4.52 17.92
C GLN A 21 9.78 -3.47 17.17
N ALA A 22 10.28 -2.47 17.90
CA ALA A 22 11.18 -1.47 17.34
C ALA A 22 12.53 -2.09 16.95
N PHE A 23 13.00 -3.07 17.72
CA PHE A 23 14.22 -3.81 17.41
C PHE A 23 14.06 -4.60 16.11
N GLU A 24 12.99 -5.39 15.95
CA GLU A 24 12.69 -6.12 14.71
C GLU A 24 12.62 -5.20 13.48
N ARG A 25 11.94 -4.05 13.60
CA ARG A 25 11.90 -3.07 12.51
C ARG A 25 13.28 -2.48 12.20
N SER A 26 14.09 -2.24 13.22
CA SER A 26 15.46 -1.75 13.04
C SER A 26 16.34 -2.77 12.32
N ILE A 27 16.16 -4.06 12.61
CA ILE A 27 16.86 -5.14 11.90
C ILE A 27 16.38 -5.24 10.44
N ALA A 28 15.09 -5.15 10.19
CA ALA A 28 14.57 -5.12 8.82
C ALA A 28 15.18 -3.94 8.03
N ARG A 29 15.20 -2.75 8.62
CA ARG A 29 15.80 -1.55 8.02
C ARG A 29 17.32 -1.68 7.82
N LEU A 30 18.03 -2.41 8.71
CA LEU A 30 19.45 -2.71 8.54
C LEU A 30 19.69 -3.45 7.22
N PHE A 31 18.91 -4.52 6.97
CA PHE A 31 19.04 -5.30 5.74
C PHE A 31 18.70 -4.48 4.50
N GLU A 32 17.71 -3.60 4.58
CA GLU A 32 17.40 -2.69 3.48
C GLU A 32 18.56 -1.72 3.18
N HIS A 33 19.20 -1.16 4.21
CA HIS A 33 20.39 -0.32 4.06
C HIS A 33 21.61 -1.08 3.55
N GLN A 34 21.69 -2.40 3.77
CA GLN A 34 22.71 -3.26 3.16
C GLN A 34 22.47 -3.49 1.66
N GLY A 35 21.29 -3.14 1.14
CA GLY A 35 20.95 -3.26 -0.27
C GLY A 35 20.15 -4.51 -0.64
N TRP A 36 19.52 -5.19 0.33
CA TRP A 36 18.57 -6.26 0.02
C TRP A 36 17.33 -5.69 -0.67
N PRO A 37 16.98 -6.14 -1.89
CA PRO A 37 15.88 -5.54 -2.66
C PRO A 37 14.52 -5.86 -2.07
N HIS A 38 14.38 -6.98 -1.39
CA HIS A 38 13.12 -7.41 -0.77
C HIS A 38 13.35 -7.75 0.70
N VAL A 39 12.75 -6.94 1.58
CA VAL A 39 12.75 -7.13 3.03
C VAL A 39 11.31 -7.17 3.50
N ALA A 40 10.85 -8.33 3.98
CA ALA A 40 9.50 -8.53 4.48
C ALA A 40 9.52 -8.73 5.99
N LEU A 41 8.89 -7.82 6.74
CA LEU A 41 8.68 -7.95 8.17
C LEU A 41 7.43 -8.82 8.37
N ILE A 42 7.58 -9.97 9.02
CA ILE A 42 6.52 -10.97 9.22
C ILE A 42 6.31 -11.33 10.70
N GLY A 43 7.10 -10.75 11.61
CA GLY A 43 7.07 -11.00 13.05
C GLY A 43 5.73 -10.77 13.72
N GLY A 44 5.46 -11.51 14.78
CA GLY A 44 4.24 -11.45 15.59
C GLY A 44 3.91 -12.80 16.24
N THR A 45 2.83 -12.90 17.04
CA THR A 45 2.45 -14.17 17.69
C THR A 45 2.08 -15.25 16.67
N GLY A 46 2.80 -16.40 16.60
CA GLY A 46 2.58 -17.52 15.67
C GLY A 46 3.38 -17.44 14.37
N ASP A 47 4.47 -16.65 14.34
CA ASP A 47 5.39 -16.44 13.21
C ASP A 47 6.28 -17.66 12.88
N HIS A 48 6.01 -18.79 13.50
CA HIS A 48 6.84 -20.00 13.44
C HIS A 48 8.33 -19.75 13.74
N GLY A 49 8.64 -18.59 14.36
CA GLY A 49 9.99 -18.17 14.70
C GLY A 49 10.71 -17.35 13.62
N ALA A 50 10.01 -16.80 12.65
CA ALA A 50 10.56 -15.88 11.66
C ALA A 50 10.03 -14.45 11.88
N ASP A 51 10.94 -13.49 12.04
CA ASP A 51 10.54 -12.07 12.19
C ASP A 51 10.65 -11.32 10.86
N ILE A 52 11.64 -11.69 10.03
CA ILE A 52 11.89 -11.03 8.75
C ILE A 52 12.27 -12.09 7.71
N ILE A 53 11.85 -11.91 6.47
CA ILE A 53 12.40 -12.64 5.31
C ILE A 53 13.07 -11.62 4.40
N ILE A 54 14.31 -11.91 4.02
CA ILE A 54 15.05 -11.11 3.05
C ILE A 54 15.33 -11.94 1.81
N SER A 55 15.24 -11.35 0.64
CA SER A 55 15.50 -12.05 -0.63
C SER A 55 16.02 -11.15 -1.73
N ASP A 56 16.76 -11.73 -2.67
CA ASP A 56 17.09 -11.20 -3.97
C ASP A 56 16.67 -12.18 -5.07
N GLU A 57 17.14 -11.99 -6.30
CA GLU A 57 16.82 -12.87 -7.43
C GLU A 57 17.35 -14.31 -7.27
N SER A 58 18.37 -14.52 -6.43
CA SER A 58 19.14 -15.77 -6.33
C SER A 58 19.01 -16.50 -5.01
N GLN A 59 18.69 -15.79 -3.92
CA GLN A 59 18.72 -16.34 -2.58
C GLN A 59 17.68 -15.70 -1.66
N GLU A 60 17.29 -16.46 -0.65
CA GLU A 60 16.30 -16.09 0.34
C GLU A 60 16.77 -16.52 1.73
N PHE A 61 16.60 -15.68 2.76
CA PHE A 61 16.98 -15.97 4.14
C PHE A 61 15.85 -15.67 5.10
N VAL A 62 15.69 -16.50 6.11
CA VAL A 62 14.87 -16.21 7.28
C VAL A 62 15.72 -15.49 8.32
N VAL A 63 15.20 -14.42 8.90
CA VAL A 63 15.86 -13.68 9.98
C VAL A 63 14.99 -13.75 11.23
N GLN A 64 15.59 -14.21 12.31
CA GLN A 64 15.01 -14.19 13.65
C GLN A 64 15.73 -13.13 14.48
N ALA A 65 14.98 -12.16 14.99
CA ALA A 65 15.46 -11.09 15.85
C ALA A 65 15.11 -11.40 17.33
N LYS A 66 16.09 -11.53 18.18
CA LYS A 66 15.91 -11.83 19.62
C LYS A 66 16.35 -10.64 20.46
N PHE A 67 15.39 -9.86 20.89
CA PHE A 67 15.61 -8.77 21.84
C PHE A 67 15.63 -9.27 23.28
N LYS A 68 16.59 -8.80 24.07
CA LYS A 68 16.69 -9.03 25.51
C LYS A 68 16.75 -7.70 26.25
N SER A 69 15.80 -7.48 27.16
CA SER A 69 15.69 -6.24 27.95
C SER A 69 16.82 -6.07 28.98
N LEU A 70 17.54 -7.15 29.32
CA LEU A 70 18.72 -7.10 30.17
C LEU A 70 19.93 -7.55 29.34
N SER A 71 20.88 -6.67 29.15
CA SER A 71 22.10 -6.91 28.36
C SER A 71 22.98 -8.06 28.92
N SER A 72 22.78 -8.44 30.17
CA SER A 72 23.46 -9.59 30.82
C SER A 72 22.86 -10.95 30.46
N THR A 73 21.69 -11.00 29.83
CA THR A 73 21.04 -12.26 29.45
C THR A 73 21.44 -12.68 28.04
N THR A 74 21.67 -13.98 27.85
CA THR A 74 22.05 -14.55 26.56
C THR A 74 20.86 -15.21 25.87
N VAL A 75 20.92 -15.30 24.54
CA VAL A 75 19.94 -16.07 23.76
C VAL A 75 20.28 -17.56 23.91
N GLN A 76 19.33 -18.31 24.44
CA GLN A 76 19.47 -19.74 24.70
C GLN A 76 19.19 -20.57 23.43
N LYS A 77 19.52 -21.90 23.50
CA LYS A 77 19.25 -22.88 22.43
C LYS A 77 17.81 -22.78 21.86
N LYS A 78 16.84 -22.45 22.72
CA LYS A 78 15.44 -22.26 22.30
C LYS A 78 15.28 -21.25 21.14
N GLY A 79 16.03 -20.14 21.14
CA GLY A 79 15.98 -19.16 20.05
C GLY A 79 16.46 -19.71 18.70
N VAL A 80 17.44 -20.61 18.73
CA VAL A 80 17.93 -21.32 17.53
C VAL A 80 16.90 -22.35 17.04
N ILE A 81 16.22 -23.04 17.98
CA ILE A 81 15.14 -23.98 17.63
C ILE A 81 13.98 -23.26 16.93
N GLU A 82 13.61 -22.08 17.42
CA GLU A 82 12.58 -21.25 16.80
C GLU A 82 12.97 -20.85 15.37
N LEU A 83 14.20 -20.38 15.16
CA LEU A 83 14.71 -20.12 13.82
C LEU A 83 14.69 -21.38 12.93
N LYS A 84 15.14 -22.51 13.45
CA LYS A 84 15.12 -23.78 12.71
C LYS A 84 13.71 -24.17 12.27
N ASN A 85 12.71 -24.01 13.15
CA ASN A 85 11.31 -24.28 12.81
C ASN A 85 10.81 -23.34 11.71
N ALA A 86 11.22 -22.07 11.72
CA ALA A 86 10.93 -21.13 10.65
C ALA A 86 11.59 -21.53 9.32
N LEU A 87 12.86 -21.93 9.35
CA LEU A 87 13.58 -22.42 8.17
C LEU A 87 12.84 -23.60 7.52
N ASP A 88 12.33 -24.54 8.33
CA ASP A 88 11.54 -25.68 7.84
C ASP A 88 10.19 -25.24 7.27
N TYR A 89 9.49 -24.37 7.99
CA TYR A 89 8.15 -23.92 7.58
C TYR A 89 8.17 -23.16 6.25
N TYR A 90 9.18 -22.28 6.08
CA TYR A 90 9.31 -21.48 4.84
C TYR A 90 10.09 -22.22 3.74
N GLU A 91 10.60 -23.44 4.03
CA GLU A 91 11.43 -24.23 3.11
C GLU A 91 12.71 -23.48 2.66
N ILE A 92 13.25 -22.65 3.55
CA ILE A 92 14.46 -21.85 3.32
C ILE A 92 15.57 -22.38 4.23
N PRO A 93 16.63 -23.04 3.71
CA PRO A 93 17.64 -23.68 4.55
C PRO A 93 18.68 -22.72 5.15
N GLN A 94 18.54 -21.41 4.92
CA GLN A 94 19.51 -20.40 5.36
C GLN A 94 18.84 -19.25 6.10
N GLY A 95 19.51 -18.75 7.16
CA GLY A 95 18.96 -17.68 7.97
C GLY A 95 19.97 -16.99 8.86
N PHE A 96 19.52 -15.90 9.47
CA PHE A 96 20.24 -15.11 10.45
C PHE A 96 19.56 -15.16 11.81
N LEU A 97 20.35 -15.39 12.85
CA LEU A 97 19.93 -15.14 14.23
C LEU A 97 20.55 -13.82 14.69
N VAL A 98 19.72 -12.81 14.86
CA VAL A 98 20.16 -11.45 15.24
C VAL A 98 19.73 -11.17 16.68
N THR A 99 20.64 -10.62 17.49
CA THR A 99 20.33 -10.27 18.88
C THR A 99 21.10 -9.04 19.33
N ASN A 100 20.51 -8.30 20.28
CA ASN A 100 21.17 -7.19 20.97
C ASN A 100 22.18 -7.64 22.03
N THR A 101 22.26 -8.94 22.32
CA THR A 101 23.20 -9.52 23.33
C THR A 101 24.12 -10.56 22.71
N LYS A 102 24.48 -11.61 23.45
CA LYS A 102 25.29 -12.75 23.01
C LYS A 102 24.48 -14.03 22.99
N LEU A 103 24.92 -15.00 22.22
CA LEU A 103 24.38 -16.35 22.25
C LEU A 103 25.06 -17.15 23.39
N ALA A 104 24.27 -17.97 24.07
CA ALA A 104 24.77 -18.94 25.04
C ALA A 104 25.63 -20.03 24.35
N PRO A 105 26.59 -20.67 25.04
CA PRO A 105 27.35 -21.76 24.47
C PRO A 105 26.49 -22.86 23.83
N SER A 106 25.42 -23.29 24.51
CA SER A 106 24.47 -24.30 23.99
C SER A 106 23.78 -23.90 22.70
N ALA A 107 23.55 -22.60 22.48
CA ALA A 107 22.99 -22.09 21.22
C ALA A 107 24.04 -22.19 20.09
N ASN A 108 25.28 -21.81 20.35
CA ASN A 108 26.40 -21.92 19.40
C ASN A 108 26.69 -23.36 19.00
N GLU A 109 26.68 -24.30 19.97
CA GLU A 109 26.84 -25.73 19.73
C GLU A 109 25.73 -26.24 18.78
N TYR A 110 24.49 -25.88 19.07
CA TYR A 110 23.36 -26.32 18.26
C TYR A 110 23.39 -25.73 16.84
N ILE A 111 23.79 -24.48 16.64
CA ILE A 111 24.06 -23.91 15.30
C ILE A 111 25.10 -24.75 14.56
N THR A 112 26.15 -25.19 15.25
CA THR A 112 27.21 -26.02 14.66
C THR A 112 26.70 -27.42 14.28
N GLU A 113 25.78 -27.98 15.06
CA GLU A 113 25.10 -29.24 14.74
C GLU A 113 24.20 -29.07 13.48
N LEU A 114 23.41 -28.01 13.42
CA LEU A 114 22.53 -27.72 12.29
C LEU A 114 23.31 -27.49 10.98
N LYS A 115 24.48 -26.87 11.05
CA LYS A 115 25.36 -26.73 9.87
C LYS A 115 25.78 -28.10 9.27
N LYS A 116 25.94 -29.14 10.09
CA LYS A 116 26.24 -30.50 9.62
C LYS A 116 25.05 -31.18 8.92
N THR A 117 23.83 -30.72 9.20
CA THR A 117 22.60 -31.26 8.61
C THR A 117 22.07 -30.44 7.41
N GLY A 118 22.87 -29.49 6.90
CA GLY A 118 22.58 -28.74 5.69
C GLY A 118 21.98 -27.36 5.90
N TYR A 119 21.73 -26.92 7.15
CA TYR A 119 21.31 -25.55 7.41
C TYR A 119 22.50 -24.59 7.41
N ARG A 120 22.30 -23.42 6.86
CA ARG A 120 23.24 -22.30 6.95
C ARG A 120 22.67 -21.24 7.89
N ILE A 121 23.16 -21.19 9.11
CA ILE A 121 22.75 -20.21 10.11
C ILE A 121 23.95 -19.31 10.43
N ASP A 122 23.80 -18.04 10.15
CA ASP A 122 24.73 -16.99 10.51
C ASP A 122 24.18 -16.18 11.69
N LYS A 123 25.04 -15.63 12.53
CA LYS A 123 24.68 -14.89 13.73
C LYS A 123 25.19 -13.47 13.67
N ILE A 124 24.39 -12.53 14.20
CA ILE A 124 24.77 -11.14 14.39
C ILE A 124 24.48 -10.80 15.86
N GLU A 125 25.53 -10.62 16.63
CA GLU A 125 25.45 -10.34 18.07
C GLU A 125 25.64 -8.83 18.33
N GLY A 126 25.23 -8.32 19.50
CA GLY A 126 25.12 -6.90 19.81
C GLY A 126 26.28 -6.01 19.37
N LEU A 127 27.54 -6.39 19.61
CA LEU A 127 28.69 -5.59 19.16
C LEU A 127 28.87 -5.60 17.63
N ASP A 128 28.55 -6.72 16.98
CA ASP A 128 28.66 -6.83 15.53
C ASP A 128 27.52 -6.06 14.86
N LEU A 129 26.36 -6.02 15.51
CA LEU A 129 25.24 -5.21 15.06
C LEU A 129 25.59 -3.71 15.01
N VAL A 130 26.25 -3.20 16.06
CA VAL A 130 26.72 -1.81 16.11
C VAL A 130 27.78 -1.53 15.03
N LYS A 131 28.73 -2.44 14.84
CA LYS A 131 29.74 -2.30 13.77
C LYS A 131 29.10 -2.29 12.39
N LEU A 132 28.16 -3.21 12.13
CA LEU A 132 27.41 -3.25 10.87
C LEU A 132 26.69 -1.93 10.63
N TYR A 133 25.97 -1.40 11.62
CA TYR A 133 25.31 -0.12 11.51
C TYR A 133 26.28 1.01 11.15
N GLN A 134 27.46 1.06 11.77
CA GLN A 134 28.48 2.08 11.48
C GLN A 134 28.95 2.04 10.02
N THR A 135 29.07 0.85 9.44
CA THR A 135 29.52 0.65 8.04
C THR A 135 28.44 0.88 6.99
N LEU A 136 27.17 0.98 7.39
CA LEU A 136 26.08 1.23 6.47
C LEU A 136 26.22 2.60 5.78
N PRO A 137 25.84 2.72 4.51
CA PRO A 137 25.67 4.02 3.88
C PRO A 137 24.57 4.81 4.62
N SER A 138 24.64 6.13 4.61
CA SER A 138 23.60 6.95 5.23
C SER A 138 22.24 6.71 4.59
N ILE A 139 22.20 6.52 3.26
CA ILE A 139 21.00 6.17 2.51
C ILE A 139 21.24 4.84 1.78
N PRO A 140 20.23 3.94 1.68
CA PRO A 140 20.35 2.70 0.92
C PRO A 140 20.81 2.92 -0.52
N LYS A 141 21.64 2.01 -1.04
CA LYS A 141 22.24 2.13 -2.37
C LYS A 141 21.26 2.00 -3.55
N GLN A 142 19.98 1.86 -3.33
CA GLN A 142 19.02 1.78 -4.42
C GLN A 142 18.98 3.12 -5.16
N GLU A 143 19.31 3.10 -6.45
CA GLU A 143 19.18 4.23 -7.36
C GLU A 143 17.70 4.48 -7.69
N TYR A 144 17.01 5.13 -6.77
CA TYR A 144 15.70 5.69 -7.06
C TYR A 144 15.90 7.05 -7.71
N SER A 145 15.80 7.09 -9.03
CA SER A 145 15.71 8.36 -9.76
C SER A 145 14.26 8.83 -9.73
N PRO A 146 13.96 9.96 -9.06
CA PRO A 146 12.61 10.50 -9.05
C PRO A 146 12.17 10.88 -10.47
N TYR A 147 10.92 10.69 -10.78
CA TYR A 147 10.33 11.22 -12.01
C TYR A 147 10.29 12.76 -11.97
N ILE A 148 10.30 13.40 -13.14
CA ILE A 148 10.32 14.86 -13.25
C ILE A 148 9.15 15.49 -12.48
N TYR A 149 7.95 14.93 -12.56
CA TYR A 149 6.79 15.44 -11.83
C TYR A 149 6.97 15.32 -10.30
N GLN A 150 7.61 14.25 -9.81
CA GLN A 150 7.89 14.09 -8.37
C GLN A 150 8.86 15.16 -7.88
N ILE A 151 9.91 15.47 -8.66
CA ILE A 151 10.84 16.56 -8.36
C ILE A 151 10.07 17.88 -8.25
N GLN A 152 9.20 18.19 -9.22
CA GLN A 152 8.39 19.40 -9.24
C GLN A 152 7.48 19.53 -8.02
N VAL A 153 6.82 18.45 -7.62
CA VAL A 153 5.98 18.42 -6.41
C VAL A 153 6.81 18.60 -5.15
N ILE A 154 7.95 17.93 -5.03
CA ILE A 154 8.86 18.05 -3.89
C ILE A 154 9.40 19.50 -3.78
N ASP A 155 9.83 20.08 -4.89
CA ASP A 155 10.32 21.46 -4.91
C ASP A 155 9.22 22.45 -4.52
N SER A 156 7.99 22.25 -4.98
CA SER A 156 6.85 23.07 -4.57
C SER A 156 6.54 22.94 -3.07
N LEU A 157 6.60 21.73 -2.51
CA LEU A 157 6.43 21.52 -1.07
C LEU A 157 7.52 22.22 -0.25
N VAL A 158 8.78 22.09 -0.66
CA VAL A 158 9.90 22.76 0.00
C VAL A 158 9.74 24.26 -0.06
N ASN A 159 9.32 24.80 -1.22
CA ASN A 159 9.07 26.24 -1.35
C ASN A 159 7.94 26.72 -0.43
N CYS A 160 6.82 25.98 -0.35
CA CYS A 160 5.73 26.32 0.56
C CYS A 160 6.19 26.33 2.02
N TYR A 161 6.96 25.31 2.41
CA TYR A 161 7.54 25.21 3.75
C TYR A 161 8.50 26.37 4.06
N THR A 162 9.45 26.68 3.17
CA THR A 162 10.45 27.73 3.37
C THR A 162 9.86 29.15 3.34
N GLN A 163 8.72 29.33 2.64
CA GLN A 163 7.96 30.58 2.64
C GLN A 163 7.11 30.78 3.91
N GLY A 164 7.13 29.81 4.83
CA GLY A 164 6.37 29.88 6.09
C GLY A 164 4.87 29.69 5.92
N MET A 165 4.40 29.02 4.86
CA MET A 165 3.00 28.63 4.76
C MET A 165 2.65 27.70 5.92
N LYS A 166 1.42 27.81 6.43
CA LYS A 166 0.96 26.97 7.56
C LYS A 166 0.51 25.58 7.12
N SER A 167 -0.06 25.47 5.94
CA SER A 167 -0.60 24.19 5.45
C SER A 167 -0.67 24.13 3.93
N THR A 168 -0.69 22.92 3.39
CA THR A 168 -0.95 22.65 1.97
C THR A 168 -1.53 21.26 1.73
N LEU A 169 -2.18 21.09 0.59
CA LEU A 169 -2.68 19.81 0.11
C LEU A 169 -1.85 19.29 -1.07
N VAL A 170 -1.47 18.02 -1.01
CA VAL A 170 -0.84 17.28 -2.11
C VAL A 170 -1.80 16.21 -2.60
N ALA A 171 -2.28 16.37 -3.81
CA ALA A 171 -3.21 15.46 -4.44
C ALA A 171 -2.55 14.75 -5.62
N LEU A 172 -2.08 13.54 -5.39
CA LEU A 172 -1.41 12.71 -6.40
C LEU A 172 -2.19 11.42 -6.61
N ALA A 173 -2.57 11.14 -7.85
CA ALA A 173 -3.25 9.90 -8.20
C ALA A 173 -2.51 8.66 -7.67
N THR A 174 -3.26 7.59 -7.39
CA THR A 174 -2.68 6.32 -6.93
C THR A 174 -1.64 5.83 -7.93
N GLY A 175 -0.48 5.40 -7.43
CA GLY A 175 0.63 4.96 -8.28
C GLY A 175 1.69 6.03 -8.55
N LEU A 176 1.43 7.31 -8.30
CA LEU A 176 2.39 8.40 -8.53
C LEU A 176 3.44 8.56 -7.42
N GLY A 177 3.38 7.77 -6.35
CA GLY A 177 4.41 7.75 -5.32
C GLY A 177 4.27 8.82 -4.25
N LYS A 178 3.08 9.04 -3.68
CA LYS A 178 2.84 9.95 -2.54
C LYS A 178 3.87 9.76 -1.43
N THR A 179 4.10 8.53 -0.98
CA THR A 179 5.05 8.21 0.10
C THR A 179 6.50 8.53 -0.28
N PHE A 180 6.87 8.37 -1.56
CA PHE A 180 8.17 8.79 -2.08
C PHE A 180 8.35 10.31 -1.98
N VAL A 181 7.34 11.06 -2.39
CA VAL A 181 7.32 12.54 -2.30
C VAL A 181 7.45 12.97 -0.85
N ALA A 182 6.67 12.38 0.05
CA ALA A 182 6.73 12.65 1.49
C ALA A 182 8.13 12.37 2.07
N GLY A 183 8.67 11.16 1.85
CA GLY A 183 9.98 10.77 2.36
C GLY A 183 11.10 11.67 1.85
N THR A 184 11.06 12.06 0.56
CA THR A 184 12.06 12.95 -0.02
C THR A 184 11.92 14.39 0.47
N PHE A 185 10.70 14.87 0.65
CA PHE A 185 10.44 16.18 1.29
C PHE A 185 10.98 16.20 2.71
N LEU A 186 10.63 15.21 3.54
CA LEU A 186 11.10 15.10 4.92
C LEU A 186 12.62 14.97 5.01
N LYS A 187 13.25 14.25 4.08
CA LYS A 187 14.72 14.21 3.99
C LYS A 187 15.32 15.61 3.83
N ARG A 188 14.73 16.49 3.01
CA ARG A 188 15.20 17.88 2.84
C ARG A 188 14.98 18.69 4.11
N VAL A 189 13.82 18.58 4.74
CA VAL A 189 13.54 19.24 6.03
C VAL A 189 14.54 18.82 7.10
N LEU A 190 14.78 17.52 7.26
CA LEU A 190 15.71 16.98 8.24
C LEU A 190 17.19 17.27 7.94
N HIS A 191 17.51 17.53 6.68
CA HIS A 191 18.85 17.99 6.32
C HIS A 191 19.10 19.43 6.80
N GLU A 192 18.09 20.30 6.72
CA GLU A 192 18.16 21.70 7.18
C GLU A 192 17.96 21.80 8.70
N LYS A 193 17.04 21.01 9.24
CA LYS A 193 16.69 20.95 10.67
C LYS A 193 16.79 19.51 11.19
N PRO A 194 18.01 19.02 11.52
CA PRO A 194 18.22 17.64 11.97
C PRO A 194 17.46 17.29 13.27
N GLU A 195 17.10 18.29 14.05
CA GLU A 195 16.39 18.16 15.33
C GLU A 195 14.87 18.30 15.17
N ALA A 196 14.35 18.34 13.94
CA ALA A 196 12.93 18.50 13.72
C ALA A 196 12.15 17.30 14.28
N ASN A 197 11.09 17.58 15.01
CA ASN A 197 10.09 16.62 15.42
C ASN A 197 8.99 16.56 14.36
N ILE A 198 8.72 15.39 13.81
CA ILE A 198 7.80 15.19 12.69
C ILE A 198 6.71 14.19 13.10
N LEU A 199 5.47 14.50 12.75
CA LEU A 199 4.34 13.61 12.95
C LEU A 199 3.74 13.18 11.61
N ILE A 200 3.47 11.88 11.47
CA ILE A 200 2.74 11.31 10.33
C ILE A 200 1.50 10.61 10.86
N LEU A 201 0.34 11.00 10.33
CA LEU A 201 -0.96 10.49 10.71
C LEU A 201 -1.61 9.70 9.56
N ALA A 202 -2.22 8.58 9.89
CA ALA A 202 -3.10 7.85 9.01
C ALA A 202 -4.26 7.22 9.79
N ASP A 203 -5.29 6.77 9.07
CA ASP A 203 -6.48 6.21 9.68
C ASP A 203 -6.24 4.80 10.26
N GLN A 204 -5.41 3.99 9.61
CA GLN A 204 -5.21 2.59 9.95
C GLN A 204 -3.75 2.26 10.27
N ARG A 205 -3.56 1.32 11.22
CA ARG A 205 -2.23 0.84 11.61
C ARG A 205 -1.43 0.25 10.43
N ALA A 206 -2.11 -0.46 9.53
CA ALA A 206 -1.48 -1.03 8.35
C ALA A 206 -0.88 0.05 7.43
N LEU A 207 -1.57 1.19 7.27
CA LEU A 207 -1.09 2.35 6.52
C LEU A 207 0.16 2.95 7.16
N ILE A 208 0.15 3.12 8.49
CA ILE A 208 1.30 3.58 9.28
C ILE A 208 2.53 2.69 9.04
N GLN A 209 2.37 1.39 9.16
CA GLN A 209 3.48 0.42 8.96
C GLN A 209 4.00 0.44 7.52
N GLN A 210 3.11 0.56 6.55
CA GLN A 210 3.50 0.66 5.14
C GLN A 210 4.24 1.97 4.86
N PHE A 211 3.75 3.08 5.42
CA PHE A 211 4.38 4.39 5.25
C PHE A 211 5.79 4.39 5.86
N ASP A 212 5.95 3.85 7.08
CA ASP A 212 7.24 3.68 7.74
C ASP A 212 8.23 2.90 6.84
N ARG A 213 7.85 1.71 6.40
CA ARG A 213 8.70 0.88 5.52
C ARG A 213 9.08 1.57 4.22
N ALA A 214 8.13 2.24 3.57
CA ALA A 214 8.38 2.92 2.31
C ALA A 214 9.34 4.11 2.46
N MET A 215 9.36 4.75 3.63
CA MET A 215 10.29 5.84 3.91
C MET A 215 11.73 5.38 4.16
N TRP A 216 11.98 4.15 4.65
CA TRP A 216 13.33 3.70 4.96
C TRP A 216 14.31 3.85 3.80
N LYS A 217 13.81 3.69 2.56
CA LYS A 217 14.60 3.86 1.31
C LYS A 217 15.08 5.29 1.08
N HIS A 218 14.45 6.26 1.74
CA HIS A 218 14.68 7.69 1.52
C HIS A 218 15.30 8.38 2.72
N LEU A 219 15.18 7.78 3.92
CA LEU A 219 15.67 8.38 5.15
C LEU A 219 17.11 7.99 5.43
N PRO A 220 17.95 8.96 5.85
CA PRO A 220 19.26 8.67 6.40
C PRO A 220 19.18 7.68 7.57
N LYS A 221 20.21 6.84 7.73
CA LYS A 221 20.28 5.89 8.86
C LYS A 221 20.29 6.62 10.23
N GLU A 222 20.71 7.86 10.25
CA GLU A 222 20.76 8.72 11.41
C GLU A 222 19.38 9.18 11.89
N ILE A 223 18.33 9.00 11.08
CA ILE A 223 16.94 9.38 11.41
C ILE A 223 16.18 8.16 11.90
N SER A 224 15.66 8.22 13.12
CA SER A 224 14.79 7.18 13.68
C SER A 224 13.32 7.40 13.32
N THR A 225 12.58 6.30 13.20
CA THR A 225 11.13 6.30 13.09
C THR A 225 10.52 5.56 14.28
N HIS A 226 9.42 6.06 14.81
CA HIS A 226 8.72 5.54 15.97
C HIS A 226 7.25 5.30 15.62
N ILE A 227 6.75 4.07 15.82
CA ILE A 227 5.34 3.75 15.63
C ILE A 227 4.65 3.86 16.99
N TRP A 228 3.91 4.92 17.18
CA TRP A 228 3.18 5.14 18.42
C TRP A 228 1.86 4.38 18.42
N ASP A 229 1.90 3.12 18.80
CA ASP A 229 0.75 2.22 18.84
C ASP A 229 0.45 1.64 20.23
N GLY A 230 1.19 2.07 21.23
CA GLY A 230 1.11 1.59 22.61
C GLY A 230 2.25 0.67 23.02
N ASN A 231 3.04 0.15 22.06
CA ASN A 231 4.24 -0.63 22.32
C ASN A 231 5.50 0.25 22.29
N GLU A 232 5.50 1.30 21.47
CA GLU A 232 6.57 2.30 21.42
C GLU A 232 6.09 3.65 21.94
N THR A 233 7.03 4.44 22.43
CA THR A 233 6.83 5.86 22.74
C THR A 233 7.07 6.71 21.50
N PRO A 234 6.41 7.89 21.38
CA PRO A 234 6.72 8.81 20.30
C PRO A 234 8.12 9.39 20.42
N ALA A 235 8.64 9.94 19.33
CA ALA A 235 9.83 10.75 19.36
C ALA A 235 9.50 12.15 19.93
N TYR A 236 9.72 12.36 21.20
CA TYR A 236 9.28 13.60 21.87
C TYR A 236 10.06 14.86 21.47
N SER A 237 11.27 14.74 20.99
CA SER A 237 12.14 15.90 20.74
C SER A 237 12.71 15.95 19.34
N GLN A 238 12.84 14.81 18.67
CA GLN A 238 13.37 14.74 17.30
C GLN A 238 13.12 13.38 16.67
N GLY A 239 13.08 13.33 15.33
CA GLY A 239 12.77 12.14 14.57
C GLY A 239 11.35 12.13 14.04
N ILE A 240 10.90 10.98 13.59
CA ILE A 240 9.60 10.81 12.95
C ILE A 240 8.72 9.91 13.80
N THR A 241 7.62 10.46 14.29
CA THR A 241 6.56 9.70 14.94
C THR A 241 5.46 9.40 13.93
N LEU A 242 5.04 8.13 13.87
CA LEU A 242 3.89 7.69 13.07
C LEU A 242 2.80 7.20 14.02
N ALA A 243 1.59 7.71 13.86
CA ALA A 243 0.46 7.35 14.72
C ALA A 243 -0.85 7.29 13.95
N THR A 244 -1.82 6.53 14.47
CA THR A 244 -3.19 6.62 13.98
C THR A 244 -3.91 7.80 14.66
N PHE A 245 -4.91 8.36 13.98
CA PHE A 245 -5.77 9.38 14.58
C PHE A 245 -6.35 8.95 15.92
N GLN A 246 -6.86 7.71 15.99
CA GLN A 246 -7.43 7.18 17.22
C GLN A 246 -6.43 7.12 18.39
N LYS A 247 -5.16 6.82 18.09
CA LYS A 247 -4.11 6.80 19.13
C LYS A 247 -3.84 8.19 19.67
N LEU A 248 -3.79 9.21 18.80
CA LEU A 248 -3.59 10.59 19.22
C LEU A 248 -4.78 11.14 20.02
N ILE A 249 -6.00 10.87 19.58
CA ILE A 249 -7.22 11.26 20.32
C ILE A 249 -7.14 10.73 21.75
N ASN A 250 -6.84 9.43 21.90
CA ASN A 250 -6.71 8.80 23.21
C ASN A 250 -5.55 9.36 24.06
N ALA A 251 -4.53 9.93 23.44
CA ALA A 251 -3.41 10.57 24.15
C ALA A 251 -3.81 11.96 24.66
N ILE A 252 -4.47 12.77 23.83
CA ILE A 252 -4.98 14.09 24.21
C ILE A 252 -6.00 13.97 25.37
N ASP A 253 -6.88 12.99 25.30
CA ASP A 253 -7.88 12.73 26.35
C ASP A 253 -7.24 12.36 27.71
N LYS A 254 -5.97 11.96 27.71
CA LYS A 254 -5.18 11.63 28.91
C LYS A 254 -4.23 12.74 29.34
N ASP A 255 -4.34 13.92 28.75
CA ASP A 255 -3.42 15.05 28.96
C ASP A 255 -1.94 14.73 28.68
N ASP A 256 -1.66 13.81 27.75
CA ASP A 256 -0.30 13.56 27.31
C ASP A 256 0.21 14.79 26.52
N GLU A 257 1.35 15.34 26.90
CA GLU A 257 2.00 16.43 26.16
C GLU A 257 2.52 15.90 24.81
N LEU A 258 1.94 16.40 23.71
CA LEU A 258 2.32 15.97 22.36
C LEU A 258 3.57 16.70 21.83
N GLY A 259 3.92 17.84 22.42
CA GLY A 259 5.00 18.71 21.95
C GLY A 259 4.66 19.49 20.68
N ASN A 260 5.63 20.26 20.22
CA ASN A 260 5.53 21.01 18.95
C ASN A 260 6.11 20.17 17.81
N PHE A 261 5.43 20.15 16.66
CA PHE A 261 5.87 19.46 15.45
C PHE A 261 6.35 20.45 14.39
N GLU A 262 7.52 20.22 13.85
CA GLU A 262 7.99 21.01 12.70
C GLU A 262 7.14 20.75 11.46
N VAL A 263 6.80 19.48 11.21
CA VAL A 263 5.92 19.05 10.11
C VAL A 263 4.93 18.00 10.60
N VAL A 264 3.68 18.18 10.23
CA VAL A 264 2.64 17.14 10.35
C VAL A 264 2.21 16.72 8.95
N ILE A 265 2.28 15.41 8.64
CA ILE A 265 1.76 14.83 7.40
C ILE A 265 0.53 14.00 7.73
N VAL A 266 -0.56 14.24 7.01
CA VAL A 266 -1.79 13.44 7.08
C VAL A 266 -1.91 12.63 5.80
N ASP A 267 -1.70 11.31 5.89
CA ASP A 267 -1.91 10.42 4.75
C ASP A 267 -3.40 10.08 4.60
N GLU A 268 -3.85 9.83 3.37
CA GLU A 268 -5.24 9.70 2.95
C GLU A 268 -6.13 10.83 3.54
N ALA A 269 -5.66 12.06 3.37
CA ALA A 269 -6.22 13.29 3.95
C ALA A 269 -7.71 13.50 3.65
N HIS A 270 -8.29 12.77 2.71
CA HIS A 270 -9.72 12.80 2.43
C HIS A 270 -10.60 12.25 3.57
N HIS A 271 -10.01 11.58 4.57
CA HIS A 271 -10.69 11.18 5.81
C HIS A 271 -10.65 12.27 6.89
N ALA A 272 -9.72 13.23 6.79
CA ALA A 272 -9.50 14.26 7.80
C ALA A 272 -10.69 15.20 8.07
N PRO A 273 -11.59 15.50 7.13
CA PRO A 273 -12.75 16.35 7.39
C PRO A 273 -13.80 15.76 8.34
N SER A 274 -13.65 14.50 8.79
CA SER A 274 -14.55 14.01 9.84
C SER A 274 -14.41 14.88 11.10
N PRO A 275 -15.51 15.24 11.81
CA PRO A 275 -15.46 16.20 12.91
C PRO A 275 -14.40 15.89 13.97
N THR A 276 -14.26 14.62 14.33
CA THR A 276 -13.29 14.15 15.32
C THR A 276 -11.83 14.34 14.89
N TYR A 277 -11.52 14.12 13.59
CA TYR A 277 -10.16 14.24 13.06
C TYR A 277 -9.79 15.71 12.80
N ALA A 278 -10.75 16.50 12.33
CA ALA A 278 -10.56 17.94 12.17
C ALA A 278 -10.26 18.61 13.52
N ASP A 279 -11.04 18.31 14.57
CA ASP A 279 -10.84 18.81 15.93
C ASP A 279 -9.48 18.39 16.51
N LEU A 280 -9.03 17.17 16.19
CA LEU A 280 -7.68 16.73 16.56
C LEU A 280 -6.59 17.57 15.88
N ILE A 281 -6.69 17.77 14.57
CA ILE A 281 -5.68 18.53 13.79
C ILE A 281 -5.59 19.96 14.30
N GLU A 282 -6.71 20.60 14.65
CA GLU A 282 -6.76 21.95 15.18
C GLU A 282 -6.07 22.08 16.56
N LYS A 283 -6.05 21.01 17.34
CA LYS A 283 -5.40 20.97 18.67
C LYS A 283 -3.89 20.70 18.61
N LEU A 284 -3.38 20.28 17.46
CA LEU A 284 -1.95 20.05 17.31
C LEU A 284 -1.18 21.34 17.14
N ASP A 285 -0.03 21.43 17.82
CA ASP A 285 0.93 22.51 17.62
C ASP A 285 1.94 22.11 16.53
N TYR A 286 1.91 22.82 15.39
CA TYR A 286 2.78 22.54 14.24
C TYR A 286 3.19 23.80 13.49
N ASN A 287 4.35 23.71 12.83
CA ASN A 287 4.82 24.75 11.93
C ASN A 287 4.27 24.58 10.51
N PHE A 288 4.20 23.35 10.00
CA PHE A 288 3.71 23.08 8.65
C PHE A 288 2.86 21.79 8.59
N LEU A 289 1.66 21.89 8.06
CA LEU A 289 0.72 20.79 7.88
C LEU A 289 0.60 20.41 6.39
N VAL A 290 0.77 19.12 6.06
CA VAL A 290 0.65 18.59 4.71
C VAL A 290 -0.42 17.52 4.66
N GLY A 291 -1.52 17.77 3.95
CA GLY A 291 -2.49 16.73 3.60
C GLY A 291 -2.07 16.00 2.33
N MET A 292 -2.03 14.68 2.35
CA MET A 292 -1.74 13.85 1.17
C MET A 292 -2.93 12.97 0.80
N THR A 293 -3.38 13.01 -0.44
CA THR A 293 -4.51 12.20 -0.91
C THR A 293 -4.34 11.78 -2.36
N ALA A 294 -4.97 10.67 -2.74
CA ALA A 294 -5.08 10.30 -4.16
C ALA A 294 -6.31 10.94 -4.84
N THR A 295 -7.27 11.38 -4.06
CA THR A 295 -8.59 11.82 -4.52
C THR A 295 -9.01 13.10 -3.81
N PRO A 296 -8.61 14.28 -4.34
CA PRO A 296 -8.99 15.56 -3.75
C PRO A 296 -10.47 15.92 -3.97
N TRP A 297 -11.20 15.09 -4.72
CA TRP A 297 -12.53 15.38 -5.23
C TRP A 297 -13.61 14.57 -4.48
N ARG A 298 -13.72 14.71 -3.15
CA ARG A 298 -14.98 14.38 -2.46
C ARG A 298 -16.01 15.50 -2.73
N SER A 299 -17.30 15.18 -2.56
CA SER A 299 -18.42 16.12 -2.66
C SER A 299 -18.23 17.41 -1.85
N ASP A 300 -17.33 17.39 -0.86
CA ASP A 300 -17.05 18.47 0.07
C ASP A 300 -15.64 19.07 -0.14
N LYS A 301 -15.41 19.58 -1.37
CA LYS A 301 -14.17 20.32 -1.72
C LYS A 301 -13.84 21.47 -0.74
N ARG A 302 -14.83 21.96 -0.01
CA ARG A 302 -14.69 23.05 0.95
C ARG A 302 -13.91 22.59 2.18
N GLU A 303 -14.27 21.46 2.76
CA GLU A 303 -13.72 20.98 4.03
C GLU A 303 -12.22 20.64 3.98
N LEU A 304 -11.75 20.00 2.89
CA LEU A 304 -10.31 19.74 2.72
C LEU A 304 -9.50 21.03 2.58
N ARG A 305 -10.03 22.03 1.88
CA ARG A 305 -9.37 23.33 1.73
C ARG A 305 -9.41 24.14 3.00
N ASP A 306 -10.44 23.98 3.80
CA ASP A 306 -10.56 24.67 5.09
C ASP A 306 -9.50 24.14 6.07
N LEU A 307 -9.18 22.84 6.05
CA LEU A 307 -8.14 22.23 6.90
C LEU A 307 -6.72 22.44 6.35
N PHE A 308 -6.50 22.18 5.07
CA PHE A 308 -5.14 22.13 4.49
C PHE A 308 -4.79 23.36 3.64
N GLY A 309 -5.72 24.30 3.46
CA GLY A 309 -5.50 25.44 2.58
C GLY A 309 -5.53 25.06 1.09
N GLN A 310 -5.03 25.97 0.27
CA GLN A 310 -4.90 25.73 -1.17
C GLN A 310 -3.70 24.82 -1.45
N PRO A 311 -3.80 23.90 -2.44
CA PRO A 311 -2.64 23.17 -2.90
C PRO A 311 -1.54 24.10 -3.39
N CYS A 312 -0.30 23.77 -3.09
CA CYS A 312 0.84 24.44 -3.72
C CYS A 312 0.82 24.21 -5.24
N GLU A 313 1.47 25.10 -5.98
CA GLU A 313 1.63 24.95 -7.42
C GLU A 313 2.19 23.55 -7.75
N ARG A 314 1.62 22.86 -8.75
CA ARG A 314 2.02 21.52 -9.20
C ARG A 314 1.82 20.38 -8.19
N CYS A 315 1.22 20.62 -7.04
CA CYS A 315 0.93 19.58 -6.05
C CYS A 315 -0.35 18.80 -6.34
N VAL A 316 -1.03 19.07 -7.44
CA VAL A 316 -2.23 18.35 -7.88
C VAL A 316 -1.95 17.68 -9.23
N ILE A 317 -1.97 16.35 -9.24
CA ILE A 317 -1.88 15.54 -10.46
C ILE A 317 -2.93 14.44 -10.34
N ASP A 318 -4.04 14.62 -11.04
CA ASP A 318 -5.10 13.64 -11.08
C ASP A 318 -4.76 12.48 -12.04
N ILE A 319 -5.63 11.46 -12.07
CA ILE A 319 -5.39 10.27 -12.88
C ILE A 319 -5.45 10.56 -14.37
N ILE A 320 -6.28 11.53 -14.80
CA ILE A 320 -6.42 11.92 -16.21
C ILE A 320 -5.15 12.61 -16.69
N GLU A 321 -4.67 13.58 -15.90
CA GLU A 321 -3.41 14.26 -16.19
C GLU A 321 -2.22 13.27 -16.19
N ALA A 322 -2.20 12.35 -15.22
CA ALA A 322 -1.15 11.35 -15.13
C ALA A 322 -1.12 10.39 -16.33
N LEU A 323 -2.28 9.95 -16.80
CA LEU A 323 -2.40 9.13 -18.01
C LEU A 323 -2.02 9.92 -19.26
N ARG A 324 -2.51 11.15 -19.40
CA ARG A 324 -2.22 12.06 -20.52
C ARG A 324 -0.73 12.35 -20.64
N LYS A 325 -0.06 12.59 -19.52
CA LYS A 325 1.38 12.87 -19.49
C LYS A 325 2.27 11.62 -19.51
N GLY A 326 1.68 10.42 -19.54
CA GLY A 326 2.43 9.15 -19.54
C GLY A 326 3.14 8.86 -18.21
N TYR A 327 2.66 9.42 -17.09
CA TYR A 327 3.17 9.12 -15.75
C TYR A 327 2.64 7.79 -15.20
N LEU A 328 1.62 7.26 -15.84
CA LEU A 328 1.02 5.95 -15.57
C LEU A 328 1.00 5.10 -16.85
N SER A 329 0.96 3.78 -16.69
CA SER A 329 0.83 2.83 -17.80
C SER A 329 -0.49 3.04 -18.55
N LYS A 330 -0.51 2.76 -19.85
CA LYS A 330 -1.72 2.78 -20.66
C LYS A 330 -2.74 1.76 -20.16
N VAL A 331 -4.02 2.00 -20.43
CA VAL A 331 -5.11 1.11 -20.04
C VAL A 331 -5.84 0.59 -21.28
N ASP A 332 -5.96 -0.74 -21.37
CA ASP A 332 -6.84 -1.43 -22.32
C ASP A 332 -8.07 -1.90 -21.51
N TYR A 333 -9.15 -1.13 -21.53
CA TYR A 333 -10.34 -1.42 -20.74
C TYR A 333 -11.39 -2.10 -21.61
N ARG A 334 -11.78 -3.32 -21.20
CA ARG A 334 -12.78 -4.12 -21.88
C ARG A 334 -13.98 -4.36 -20.98
N LEU A 335 -15.13 -3.84 -21.39
CA LEU A 335 -16.40 -4.10 -20.75
C LEU A 335 -17.04 -5.33 -21.40
N LEU A 336 -17.23 -6.38 -20.62
CA LEU A 336 -17.77 -7.65 -21.06
C LEU A 336 -19.24 -7.78 -20.58
N THR A 337 -20.17 -7.30 -21.39
CA THR A 337 -21.60 -7.19 -21.03
C THR A 337 -22.41 -8.45 -21.31
N ASP A 338 -21.89 -9.40 -22.08
CA ASP A 338 -22.62 -10.60 -22.52
C ASP A 338 -23.00 -11.57 -21.37
N ASN A 339 -22.42 -11.33 -20.20
CA ASN A 339 -22.67 -12.14 -19.00
C ASN A 339 -23.74 -11.54 -18.08
N VAL A 340 -24.30 -10.40 -18.41
CA VAL A 340 -25.38 -9.77 -17.66
C VAL A 340 -26.72 -10.24 -18.22
N ASP A 341 -27.53 -10.88 -17.40
CA ASP A 341 -28.91 -11.24 -17.73
C ASP A 341 -29.77 -9.98 -17.73
N TRP A 342 -29.83 -9.32 -18.88
CA TRP A 342 -30.54 -8.06 -19.07
C TRP A 342 -32.04 -8.18 -18.85
N GLU A 343 -32.66 -9.34 -19.15
CA GLU A 343 -34.08 -9.58 -18.84
C GLU A 343 -34.31 -9.58 -17.32
N ARG A 344 -33.35 -10.10 -16.58
CA ARG A 344 -33.39 -10.12 -15.11
C ARG A 344 -33.08 -8.74 -14.52
N VAL A 345 -32.19 -7.96 -15.14
CA VAL A 345 -31.94 -6.55 -14.78
C VAL A 345 -33.22 -5.72 -15.01
N GLN A 346 -33.94 -5.95 -16.10
CA GLN A 346 -35.22 -5.28 -16.39
C GLN A 346 -36.30 -5.66 -15.35
N GLN A 347 -36.39 -6.93 -14.94
CA GLN A 347 -37.29 -7.35 -13.85
C GLN A 347 -36.89 -6.76 -12.49
N ILE A 348 -35.60 -6.52 -12.29
CA ILE A 348 -35.02 -5.87 -11.10
C ILE A 348 -35.31 -4.36 -11.12
N SER A 349 -35.35 -3.72 -12.30
CA SER A 349 -35.62 -2.28 -12.44
C SER A 349 -36.95 -1.82 -11.86
N ARG A 350 -37.91 -2.74 -11.73
CA ARG A 350 -39.22 -2.49 -11.08
C ARG A 350 -39.22 -2.62 -9.55
N LYS A 351 -38.13 -3.03 -8.93
CA LYS A 351 -37.98 -3.18 -7.47
C LYS A 351 -36.79 -2.38 -6.97
N LYS A 352 -36.91 -1.83 -5.76
CA LYS A 352 -35.82 -1.15 -5.07
C LYS A 352 -34.83 -2.22 -4.54
N TYR A 353 -33.58 -2.17 -4.93
CA TYR A 353 -32.53 -3.05 -4.44
C TYR A 353 -31.36 -2.25 -3.89
N THR A 354 -30.74 -2.77 -2.84
CA THR A 354 -29.43 -2.30 -2.40
C THR A 354 -28.34 -2.92 -3.31
N ILE A 355 -27.19 -2.28 -3.36
CA ILE A 355 -26.03 -2.79 -4.10
C ILE A 355 -25.57 -4.14 -3.56
N LYS A 356 -25.72 -4.37 -2.25
CA LYS A 356 -25.50 -5.67 -1.59
C LYS A 356 -26.43 -6.76 -2.15
N ASP A 357 -27.67 -6.40 -2.45
CA ASP A 357 -28.64 -7.31 -3.10
C ASP A 357 -28.29 -7.58 -4.56
N LEU A 358 -27.81 -6.56 -5.28
CA LEU A 358 -27.33 -6.72 -6.66
C LEU A 358 -26.12 -7.62 -6.72
N ASN A 359 -25.12 -7.41 -5.87
CA ASN A 359 -23.95 -8.28 -5.79
C ASN A 359 -24.30 -9.74 -5.49
N LYS A 360 -25.30 -9.99 -4.62
CA LYS A 360 -25.77 -11.36 -4.33
C LYS A 360 -26.53 -12.01 -5.47
N LYS A 361 -27.30 -11.25 -6.26
CA LYS A 361 -28.22 -11.78 -7.29
C LYS A 361 -27.62 -11.83 -8.69
N MET A 362 -26.61 -11.01 -8.97
CA MET A 362 -25.97 -10.95 -10.28
C MET A 362 -24.91 -12.04 -10.49
N PHE A 363 -24.44 -12.69 -9.43
CA PHE A 363 -23.41 -13.71 -9.51
C PHE A 363 -24.02 -15.12 -9.43
N LEU A 364 -24.30 -15.68 -10.62
CA LEU A 364 -24.74 -17.08 -10.75
C LEU A 364 -23.51 -17.98 -11.01
N PRO A 365 -23.48 -19.20 -10.42
CA PRO A 365 -22.41 -20.18 -10.63
C PRO A 365 -22.09 -20.47 -12.10
N GLU A 366 -23.09 -20.50 -12.96
CA GLU A 366 -22.97 -20.77 -14.39
C GLU A 366 -22.20 -19.72 -15.19
N ARG A 367 -21.88 -18.57 -14.58
CA ARG A 367 -21.10 -17.48 -15.19
C ARG A 367 -19.60 -17.59 -14.92
N ASP A 368 -19.23 -18.26 -13.83
CA ASP A 368 -17.82 -18.36 -13.44
C ASP A 368 -17.00 -19.03 -14.54
N ASP A 369 -17.54 -20.05 -15.22
CA ASP A 369 -16.84 -20.72 -16.33
C ASP A 369 -16.58 -19.79 -17.52
N LYS A 370 -17.57 -18.97 -17.92
CA LYS A 370 -17.37 -18.00 -19.01
C LYS A 370 -16.36 -16.90 -18.63
N ILE A 371 -16.34 -16.50 -17.37
CA ILE A 371 -15.35 -15.57 -16.84
C ILE A 371 -13.95 -16.17 -16.94
N LEU A 372 -13.79 -17.44 -16.57
CA LEU A 372 -12.54 -18.17 -16.67
C LEU A 372 -12.04 -18.26 -18.11
N ASP A 373 -12.93 -18.58 -19.06
CA ASP A 373 -12.58 -18.63 -20.48
C ASP A 373 -12.07 -17.28 -21.00
N GLN A 374 -12.67 -16.17 -20.57
CA GLN A 374 -12.19 -14.83 -20.93
C GLN A 374 -10.85 -14.47 -20.27
N ILE A 375 -10.61 -14.94 -19.05
CA ILE A 375 -9.32 -14.80 -18.37
C ILE A 375 -8.25 -15.58 -19.11
N GLU A 376 -8.52 -16.83 -19.50
CA GLU A 376 -7.60 -17.68 -20.27
C GLU A 376 -7.25 -17.05 -21.62
N ASN A 377 -8.25 -16.62 -22.39
CA ASN A 377 -8.03 -15.93 -23.67
C ASN A 377 -7.17 -14.67 -23.50
N ALA A 378 -7.43 -13.88 -22.45
CA ALA A 378 -6.64 -12.69 -22.18
C ALA A 378 -5.21 -13.02 -21.75
N TRP A 379 -5.03 -14.12 -21.02
CA TRP A 379 -3.73 -14.56 -20.52
C TRP A 379 -2.82 -15.02 -21.66
N ASP A 380 -3.33 -15.83 -22.55
CA ASP A 380 -2.58 -16.39 -23.67
C ASP A 380 -2.19 -15.32 -24.70
N ASP A 381 -3.12 -14.42 -25.02
CA ASP A 381 -2.90 -13.37 -26.03
C ASP A 381 -1.83 -12.33 -25.63
N LYS A 382 -1.62 -12.06 -24.35
CA LYS A 382 -0.92 -10.84 -23.89
C LYS A 382 0.30 -11.05 -23.00
N LYS A 383 0.78 -12.26 -22.85
CA LYS A 383 1.94 -12.58 -21.97
C LYS A 383 1.77 -12.04 -20.53
N ILE A 384 0.55 -12.16 -20.01
CA ILE A 384 0.21 -11.75 -18.67
C ILE A 384 0.95 -12.64 -17.66
N LYS A 385 1.55 -12.04 -16.66
CA LYS A 385 2.25 -12.75 -15.59
C LYS A 385 1.52 -12.68 -14.26
N ARG A 386 0.83 -11.58 -14.00
CA ARG A 386 0.17 -11.33 -12.72
C ARG A 386 -1.18 -10.65 -12.91
N ALA A 387 -2.19 -11.13 -12.17
CA ALA A 387 -3.54 -10.60 -12.20
C ALA A 387 -4.14 -10.40 -10.80
N ILE A 388 -5.07 -9.46 -10.70
CA ILE A 388 -5.93 -9.28 -9.54
C ILE A 388 -7.38 -9.42 -9.97
N VAL A 389 -8.16 -10.21 -9.21
CA VAL A 389 -9.59 -10.41 -9.39
C VAL A 389 -10.33 -9.80 -8.20
N TYR A 390 -11.04 -8.71 -8.42
CA TYR A 390 -11.89 -8.08 -7.40
C TYR A 390 -13.25 -8.73 -7.36
N CYS A 391 -13.55 -9.44 -6.28
CA CYS A 391 -14.76 -10.25 -6.10
C CYS A 391 -15.80 -9.54 -5.24
N ALA A 392 -17.07 -9.94 -5.38
CA ALA A 392 -18.21 -9.34 -4.69
C ALA A 392 -18.31 -9.72 -3.20
N SER A 393 -17.76 -10.86 -2.80
CA SER A 393 -17.76 -11.34 -1.42
C SER A 393 -16.51 -12.18 -1.14
N ILE A 394 -16.24 -12.45 0.13
CA ILE A 394 -15.15 -13.36 0.54
C ILE A 394 -15.38 -14.77 -0.02
N ASP A 395 -16.60 -15.26 0.04
CA ASP A 395 -16.94 -16.59 -0.46
C ASP A 395 -16.76 -16.68 -1.98
N HIS A 396 -17.13 -15.60 -2.71
CA HIS A 396 -16.88 -15.51 -4.14
C HIS A 396 -15.36 -15.50 -4.45
N ALA A 397 -14.57 -14.77 -3.67
CA ALA A 397 -13.13 -14.73 -3.84
C ALA A 397 -12.47 -16.09 -3.58
N LYS A 398 -12.90 -16.81 -2.54
CA LYS A 398 -12.45 -18.18 -2.25
C LYS A 398 -12.85 -19.16 -3.35
N ARG A 399 -14.08 -19.06 -3.86
CA ARG A 399 -14.55 -19.87 -4.97
C ARG A 399 -13.75 -19.64 -6.24
N MET A 400 -13.51 -18.38 -6.61
CA MET A 400 -12.69 -18.03 -7.76
C MET A 400 -11.23 -18.52 -7.62
N GLU A 401 -10.65 -18.51 -6.41
CA GLU A 401 -9.35 -19.14 -6.15
C GLU A 401 -9.37 -20.62 -6.54
N VAL A 402 -10.39 -21.39 -6.10
CA VAL A 402 -10.51 -22.83 -6.40
C VAL A 402 -10.62 -23.06 -7.91
N LEU A 403 -11.54 -22.37 -8.56
CA LEU A 403 -11.79 -22.50 -9.99
C LEU A 403 -10.55 -22.14 -10.84
N LEU A 404 -9.85 -21.07 -10.50
CA LEU A 404 -8.61 -20.70 -11.18
C LEU A 404 -7.51 -21.75 -10.99
N ARG A 405 -7.43 -22.36 -9.82
CA ARG A 405 -6.47 -23.44 -9.56
C ARG A 405 -6.83 -24.72 -10.35
N GLU A 406 -8.10 -25.05 -10.51
CA GLU A 406 -8.56 -26.15 -11.36
C GLU A 406 -8.20 -25.95 -12.84
N ARG A 407 -8.11 -24.68 -13.29
CA ARG A 407 -7.59 -24.30 -14.62
C ARG A 407 -6.06 -24.21 -14.71
N GLY A 408 -5.33 -24.60 -13.64
CA GLY A 408 -3.86 -24.68 -13.63
C GLY A 408 -3.14 -23.41 -13.20
N TYR A 409 -3.82 -22.34 -12.80
CA TYR A 409 -3.19 -21.12 -12.30
C TYR A 409 -2.76 -21.26 -10.84
N VAL A 410 -1.65 -20.63 -10.48
CA VAL A 410 -1.28 -20.46 -9.07
C VAL A 410 -2.03 -19.26 -8.50
N ALA A 411 -3.24 -19.51 -8.01
CA ALA A 411 -4.13 -18.50 -7.45
C ALA A 411 -4.21 -18.58 -5.92
N ARG A 412 -4.38 -17.43 -5.24
CA ARG A 412 -4.65 -17.32 -3.80
C ARG A 412 -5.63 -16.19 -3.51
N CYS A 413 -6.48 -16.41 -2.50
CA CYS A 413 -7.46 -15.44 -2.05
C CYS A 413 -6.87 -14.53 -0.96
N LEU A 414 -7.20 -13.23 -1.00
CA LEU A 414 -6.92 -12.26 0.06
C LEU A 414 -8.24 -11.73 0.63
N HIS A 415 -8.45 -11.86 1.95
CA HIS A 415 -9.65 -11.37 2.61
C HIS A 415 -9.38 -10.98 4.07
N SER A 416 -10.24 -10.13 4.64
CA SER A 416 -10.09 -9.55 5.98
C SER A 416 -10.10 -10.56 7.14
N SER A 417 -10.61 -11.76 6.94
CA SER A 417 -10.58 -12.83 7.96
C SER A 417 -9.33 -13.71 7.90
N LEU A 418 -8.39 -13.43 6.99
CA LEU A 418 -7.06 -14.07 7.04
C LEU A 418 -6.25 -13.46 8.17
N ASP A 419 -5.41 -14.28 8.78
CA ASP A 419 -4.32 -13.75 9.60
C ASP A 419 -3.48 -12.79 8.74
N TRP A 420 -3.03 -11.69 9.34
CA TRP A 420 -2.27 -10.67 8.60
C TRP A 420 -0.97 -11.24 7.98
N ARG A 421 -0.42 -12.30 8.56
CA ARG A 421 0.80 -13.00 8.07
C ARG A 421 0.52 -13.83 6.84
N ASP A 422 -0.57 -14.59 6.86
CA ASP A 422 -1.01 -15.32 5.66
C ASP A 422 -1.23 -14.34 4.51
N SER A 423 -1.76 -13.16 4.82
CA SER A 423 -1.93 -12.09 3.85
C SER A 423 -0.59 -11.55 3.33
N GLU A 424 0.37 -11.26 4.23
CA GLU A 424 1.71 -10.78 3.86
C GLU A 424 2.50 -11.86 3.10
N GLU A 425 2.40 -13.14 3.50
CA GLU A 425 3.06 -14.24 2.81
C GLU A 425 2.50 -14.44 1.40
N ARG A 426 1.17 -14.35 1.22
CA ARG A 426 0.53 -14.39 -0.10
C ARG A 426 0.97 -13.22 -0.96
N LEU A 427 1.02 -12.01 -0.40
CA LEU A 427 1.51 -10.82 -1.08
C LEU A 427 2.99 -10.94 -1.45
N ARG A 428 3.83 -11.45 -0.55
CA ARG A 428 5.25 -11.71 -0.81
C ARG A 428 5.43 -12.67 -1.99
N LYS A 429 4.74 -13.83 -1.95
CA LYS A 429 4.76 -14.82 -3.05
C LYS A 429 4.23 -14.25 -4.36
N PHE A 430 3.25 -13.36 -4.30
CA PHE A 430 2.74 -12.67 -5.48
C PHE A 430 3.76 -11.67 -6.05
N ARG A 431 4.44 -10.90 -5.19
CA ARG A 431 5.54 -10.01 -5.62
C ARG A 431 6.68 -10.79 -6.28
N GLN A 432 6.98 -11.99 -5.80
CA GLN A 432 7.99 -12.87 -6.38
C GLN A 432 7.53 -13.61 -7.64
N GLY A 433 6.25 -13.48 -8.04
CA GLY A 433 5.69 -14.23 -9.17
C GLY A 433 5.42 -15.71 -8.88
N LYS A 434 5.58 -16.16 -7.62
CA LYS A 434 5.22 -17.53 -7.17
C LYS A 434 3.70 -17.72 -7.10
N ILE A 435 2.94 -16.66 -6.94
CA ILE A 435 1.49 -16.59 -7.13
C ILE A 435 1.23 -15.74 -8.36
N GLN A 436 0.40 -16.23 -9.27
CA GLN A 436 0.05 -15.55 -10.52
C GLN A 436 -1.19 -14.68 -10.38
N ILE A 437 -2.19 -15.15 -9.61
CA ILE A 437 -3.48 -14.48 -9.50
C ILE A 437 -3.85 -14.32 -8.02
N LEU A 438 -4.20 -13.09 -7.63
CA LEU A 438 -4.84 -12.80 -6.35
C LEU A 438 -6.32 -12.54 -6.56
N THR A 439 -7.18 -13.29 -5.84
CA THR A 439 -8.59 -12.97 -5.72
C THR A 439 -8.83 -12.22 -4.43
N ALA A 440 -9.57 -11.11 -4.45
CA ALA A 440 -9.70 -10.25 -3.28
C ALA A 440 -11.08 -9.60 -3.16
N MET A 441 -11.50 -9.39 -1.91
CA MET A 441 -12.61 -8.51 -1.57
C MET A 441 -12.12 -7.43 -0.61
N ASN A 442 -12.14 -6.17 -1.02
CA ASN A 442 -11.77 -4.97 -0.25
C ASN A 442 -10.32 -4.87 0.28
N MET A 443 -9.58 -5.97 0.42
CA MET A 443 -8.24 -6.00 1.02
C MET A 443 -7.17 -5.23 0.23
N LEU A 444 -7.41 -4.98 -1.05
CA LEU A 444 -6.48 -4.28 -1.93
C LEU A 444 -6.93 -2.84 -2.24
N ASN A 445 -7.85 -2.27 -1.46
CA ASN A 445 -8.35 -0.91 -1.70
C ASN A 445 -7.37 0.16 -1.20
N GLU A 446 -6.85 0.00 0.01
CA GLU A 446 -5.94 0.95 0.67
C GLU A 446 -4.79 0.21 1.35
N GLY A 447 -3.63 0.83 1.41
CA GLY A 447 -2.52 0.39 2.26
C GLY A 447 -1.75 -0.85 1.80
N VAL A 448 -2.07 -1.49 0.68
CA VAL A 448 -1.33 -2.68 0.21
C VAL A 448 -0.46 -2.30 -0.98
N ASP A 449 0.86 -2.43 -0.86
CA ASP A 449 1.76 -2.26 -1.99
C ASP A 449 1.72 -3.50 -2.88
N VAL A 450 0.95 -3.39 -3.96
CA VAL A 450 0.85 -4.44 -4.97
C VAL A 450 1.83 -4.10 -6.09
N PRO A 451 2.70 -5.04 -6.47
CA PRO A 451 3.64 -4.81 -7.57
C PRO A 451 2.91 -4.74 -8.91
N GLU A 452 3.69 -4.71 -9.93
CA GLU A 452 3.27 -4.73 -11.32
C GLU A 452 2.19 -5.78 -11.59
N VAL A 453 1.01 -5.32 -11.96
CA VAL A 453 -0.12 -6.17 -12.34
C VAL A 453 -0.42 -5.91 -13.81
N ASP A 454 -0.49 -6.97 -14.61
CA ASP A 454 -0.73 -6.89 -16.05
C ASP A 454 -2.23 -6.92 -16.37
N LEU A 455 -3.01 -7.58 -15.51
CA LEU A 455 -4.45 -7.81 -15.69
C LEU A 455 -5.22 -7.50 -14.41
N ILE A 456 -6.24 -6.67 -14.53
CA ILE A 456 -7.21 -6.40 -13.47
C ILE A 456 -8.59 -6.90 -13.93
N ILE A 457 -9.28 -7.61 -13.04
CA ILE A 457 -10.59 -8.20 -13.33
C ILE A 457 -11.57 -7.72 -12.28
N PHE A 458 -12.67 -7.11 -12.71
CA PHE A 458 -13.75 -6.67 -11.84
C PHE A 458 -14.96 -7.62 -11.96
N LEU A 459 -15.24 -8.32 -10.86
CA LEU A 459 -16.40 -9.19 -10.67
C LEU A 459 -17.35 -8.66 -9.60
N ARG A 460 -17.32 -7.36 -9.32
CA ARG A 460 -18.15 -6.72 -8.29
C ARG A 460 -18.63 -5.34 -8.74
N VAL A 461 -19.83 -4.97 -8.30
CA VAL A 461 -20.24 -3.56 -8.35
C VAL A 461 -19.44 -2.78 -7.31
N THR A 462 -18.88 -1.64 -7.71
CA THR A 462 -18.11 -0.76 -6.82
C THR A 462 -18.90 0.52 -6.60
N HIS A 463 -19.10 0.91 -5.34
CA HIS A 463 -19.98 2.03 -4.98
C HIS A 463 -19.33 3.39 -5.13
N SER A 464 -18.00 3.42 -5.18
CA SER A 464 -17.24 4.65 -5.14
C SER A 464 -16.29 4.73 -6.34
N ARG A 465 -16.39 5.85 -7.06
CA ARG A 465 -15.39 6.22 -8.07
C ARG A 465 -13.98 6.22 -7.48
N ILE A 466 -13.85 6.59 -6.22
CA ILE A 466 -12.58 6.64 -5.48
C ILE A 466 -11.98 5.24 -5.36
N ILE A 467 -12.77 4.28 -4.87
CA ILE A 467 -12.32 2.88 -4.72
C ILE A 467 -11.92 2.30 -6.09
N PHE A 468 -12.69 2.58 -7.14
CA PHE A 468 -12.35 2.15 -8.49
C PHE A 468 -11.00 2.73 -8.94
N LEU A 469 -10.80 4.04 -8.79
CA LEU A 469 -9.56 4.69 -9.19
C LEU A 469 -8.35 4.22 -8.35
N GLN A 470 -8.55 3.94 -7.08
CA GLN A 470 -7.53 3.36 -6.22
C GLN A 470 -7.15 1.93 -6.65
N GLN A 471 -8.15 1.09 -6.96
CA GLN A 471 -7.95 -0.27 -7.46
C GLN A 471 -7.25 -0.29 -8.82
N LEU A 472 -7.72 0.54 -9.74
CA LEU A 472 -7.13 0.71 -11.06
C LEU A 472 -5.69 1.23 -10.97
N GLY A 473 -5.46 2.28 -10.20
CA GLY A 473 -4.16 2.94 -10.06
C GLY A 473 -3.05 2.02 -9.55
N ARG A 474 -3.38 0.95 -8.84
CA ARG A 474 -2.39 -0.06 -8.40
C ARG A 474 -1.78 -0.81 -9.58
N GLY A 475 -2.56 -1.09 -10.60
CA GLY A 475 -2.08 -1.70 -11.83
C GLY A 475 -1.38 -0.71 -12.77
N LEU A 476 -1.54 0.59 -12.58
CA LEU A 476 -1.05 1.59 -13.54
C LEU A 476 0.39 2.06 -13.32
N ARG A 477 1.08 1.59 -12.29
CA ARG A 477 2.48 1.97 -12.06
C ARG A 477 3.35 1.61 -13.27
N LEU A 478 4.20 2.54 -13.67
CA LEU A 478 5.18 2.30 -14.73
C LEU A 478 6.20 1.25 -14.28
N SER A 479 6.55 0.34 -15.19
CA SER A 479 7.66 -0.56 -15.01
C SER A 479 8.40 -0.83 -16.32
N LYS A 480 9.66 -1.29 -16.25
CA LYS A 480 10.58 -1.41 -17.40
C LYS A 480 10.03 -2.24 -18.57
N ASN A 481 9.09 -3.17 -18.33
CA ASN A 481 8.58 -4.10 -19.35
C ASN A 481 7.06 -4.03 -19.53
N LYS A 482 6.41 -2.99 -19.00
CA LYS A 482 4.97 -2.88 -18.98
C LYS A 482 4.49 -1.71 -19.81
N GLU A 483 3.91 -1.99 -20.96
CA GLU A 483 3.36 -0.96 -21.85
C GLU A 483 1.94 -0.55 -21.43
N LYS A 484 1.12 -1.54 -21.04
CA LYS A 484 -0.29 -1.33 -20.70
C LYS A 484 -0.79 -2.33 -19.66
N VAL A 485 -1.88 -1.97 -19.00
CA VAL A 485 -2.69 -2.84 -18.15
C VAL A 485 -3.96 -3.21 -18.88
N LEU A 486 -4.28 -4.49 -18.92
CA LEU A 486 -5.58 -4.97 -19.37
C LEU A 486 -6.56 -4.95 -18.21
N VAL A 487 -7.74 -4.41 -18.44
CA VAL A 487 -8.85 -4.41 -17.48
C VAL A 487 -10.03 -5.16 -18.10
N LEU A 488 -10.47 -6.24 -17.46
CA LEU A 488 -11.70 -6.95 -17.81
C LEU A 488 -12.78 -6.61 -16.78
N ASP A 489 -13.82 -5.93 -17.21
CA ASP A 489 -14.96 -5.58 -16.35
C ASP A 489 -16.19 -6.39 -16.77
N PHE A 490 -16.57 -7.36 -15.93
CA PHE A 490 -17.74 -8.23 -16.14
C PHE A 490 -19.00 -7.66 -15.47
N VAL A 491 -18.90 -6.54 -14.84
CA VAL A 491 -20.00 -5.90 -14.12
C VAL A 491 -20.22 -4.55 -14.73
N ALA A 492 -21.35 -4.40 -15.41
CA ALA A 492 -21.81 -3.12 -15.93
C ALA A 492 -22.11 -2.14 -14.79
N ASP A 493 -21.08 -1.73 -14.06
CA ASP A 493 -21.16 -0.72 -13.01
C ASP A 493 -21.15 0.67 -13.67
N ILE A 494 -22.29 1.31 -13.63
CA ILE A 494 -22.53 2.60 -14.29
C ILE A 494 -21.54 3.67 -13.84
N LYS A 495 -21.18 3.69 -12.56
CA LYS A 495 -20.23 4.68 -12.05
C LYS A 495 -18.80 4.43 -12.55
N ARG A 496 -18.41 3.17 -12.73
CA ARG A 496 -17.13 2.82 -13.35
C ARG A 496 -17.12 3.19 -14.82
N ILE A 497 -18.20 2.90 -15.53
CA ILE A 497 -18.32 3.25 -16.94
C ILE A 497 -18.30 4.76 -17.11
N ALA A 498 -19.04 5.51 -16.30
CA ALA A 498 -19.01 6.98 -16.32
C ALA A 498 -17.60 7.50 -16.03
N ALA A 499 -16.93 6.97 -14.97
CA ALA A 499 -15.56 7.34 -14.66
C ALA A 499 -14.57 6.99 -15.79
N THR A 500 -14.79 5.87 -16.47
CA THR A 500 -13.99 5.41 -17.60
C THR A 500 -14.19 6.32 -18.83
N LEU A 501 -15.43 6.70 -19.12
CA LEU A 501 -15.74 7.62 -20.23
C LEU A 501 -15.25 9.04 -19.94
N ASP A 502 -15.36 9.51 -18.70
CA ASP A 502 -14.78 10.79 -18.27
C ASP A 502 -13.26 10.80 -18.44
N MET A 503 -12.58 9.70 -18.10
CA MET A 503 -11.15 9.57 -18.34
C MET A 503 -10.82 9.56 -19.83
N LYS A 504 -11.59 8.85 -20.65
CA LYS A 504 -11.41 8.82 -22.10
C LYS A 504 -11.60 10.21 -22.72
N SER A 505 -12.71 10.88 -22.43
CA SER A 505 -12.99 12.23 -22.94
C SER A 505 -11.97 13.27 -22.44
N GLY A 506 -11.51 13.14 -21.20
CA GLY A 506 -10.46 13.99 -20.64
C GLY A 506 -9.10 13.80 -21.32
N ILE A 507 -8.80 12.59 -21.81
CA ILE A 507 -7.55 12.29 -22.55
C ILE A 507 -7.66 12.78 -24.01
N GLU A 508 -8.81 12.65 -24.66
CA GLU A 508 -9.03 12.97 -26.08
C GLU A 508 -9.34 14.45 -26.32
N GLY A 509 -9.68 15.23 -25.30
CA GLY A 509 -10.30 16.56 -25.39
C GLY A 509 -9.41 17.76 -25.70
N GLU A 510 -8.13 17.62 -26.11
CA GLU A 510 -7.28 18.75 -26.55
C GLU A 510 -6.81 18.60 -28.00
N PRO A 511 -7.10 19.61 -28.88
CA PRO A 511 -6.84 19.50 -30.33
C PRO A 511 -5.40 19.75 -30.77
N GLU A 512 -4.47 20.11 -29.93
CA GLU A 512 -3.10 20.45 -30.35
C GLU A 512 -2.02 19.92 -29.41
N LYS A 513 -1.64 18.71 -29.59
CA LYS A 513 -0.29 18.15 -29.50
C LYS A 513 -0.40 16.68 -29.83
N GLU A 514 0.53 16.10 -30.60
CA GLU A 514 0.72 14.65 -30.71
C GLU A 514 0.73 14.03 -29.32
N VAL A 515 -0.46 13.86 -28.77
CA VAL A 515 -0.69 12.99 -27.64
C VAL A 515 -0.31 11.64 -28.20
N ILE A 516 0.84 11.11 -27.78
CA ILE A 516 1.08 9.69 -27.81
C ILE A 516 -0.23 9.12 -27.32
N SER A 517 -1.01 8.55 -28.24
CA SER A 517 -2.34 8.06 -27.98
C SER A 517 -2.26 7.07 -26.84
N GLY A 518 -2.39 7.55 -25.63
CA GLY A 518 -2.53 6.75 -24.42
C GLY A 518 -3.91 6.17 -24.52
N ASN A 519 -4.05 5.13 -25.33
CA ASN A 519 -5.30 4.54 -25.71
C ASN A 519 -5.98 3.99 -24.47
N PHE A 520 -6.89 4.75 -23.97
CA PHE A 520 -7.94 4.26 -23.11
C PHE A 520 -8.98 3.68 -24.07
N ASP A 521 -8.84 2.40 -24.41
CA ASP A 521 -9.73 1.72 -25.35
C ASP A 521 -10.88 1.08 -24.56
N VAL A 522 -12.07 1.64 -24.69
CA VAL A 522 -13.31 1.06 -24.13
C VAL A 522 -13.97 0.25 -25.23
N GLN A 523 -13.95 -1.07 -25.10
CA GLN A 523 -14.63 -1.98 -26.00
C GLN A 523 -15.94 -2.46 -25.38
N PHE A 524 -17.03 -2.37 -26.12
CA PHE A 524 -18.31 -2.94 -25.75
C PHE A 524 -18.53 -4.24 -26.52
N SER A 525 -19.07 -5.26 -25.86
CA SER A 525 -19.31 -6.56 -26.48
C SER A 525 -20.45 -6.53 -27.51
N SER A 526 -21.37 -5.55 -27.42
CA SER A 526 -22.45 -5.38 -28.37
C SER A 526 -22.83 -3.91 -28.56
N GLN A 527 -23.37 -3.58 -29.75
CA GLN A 527 -23.85 -2.24 -30.10
C GLN A 527 -25.08 -1.83 -29.27
N HIS A 528 -25.85 -2.81 -28.82
CA HIS A 528 -27.03 -2.58 -27.96
C HIS A 528 -26.62 -2.20 -26.53
N ALA A 529 -25.55 -2.81 -26.00
CA ALA A 529 -24.97 -2.44 -24.74
C ALA A 529 -24.43 -1.02 -24.77
N GLN A 530 -23.79 -0.61 -25.86
CA GLN A 530 -23.27 0.74 -26.04
C GLN A 530 -24.38 1.81 -26.03
N SER A 531 -25.44 1.63 -26.81
CA SER A 531 -26.56 2.61 -26.88
C SER A 531 -27.33 2.72 -25.57
N PHE A 532 -27.60 1.61 -24.89
CA PHE A 532 -28.24 1.59 -23.58
C PHE A 532 -27.38 2.33 -22.53
N PHE A 533 -26.08 2.11 -22.54
CA PHE A 533 -25.17 2.77 -21.63
C PHE A 533 -25.01 4.27 -21.90
N GLU A 534 -24.93 4.69 -23.16
CA GLU A 534 -24.85 6.11 -23.51
C GLU A 534 -26.10 6.88 -23.08
N GLU A 535 -27.27 6.28 -23.22
CA GLU A 535 -28.54 6.88 -22.80
C GLU A 535 -28.65 6.94 -21.27
N TYR A 536 -28.31 5.88 -20.59
CA TYR A 536 -28.30 5.80 -19.12
C TYR A 536 -27.27 6.73 -18.47
N LEU A 537 -26.10 6.93 -19.09
CA LEU A 537 -25.05 7.83 -18.60
C LEU A 537 -25.42 9.29 -18.74
N ARG A 538 -26.13 9.69 -19.80
CA ARG A 538 -26.62 11.07 -19.97
C ARG A 538 -27.57 11.47 -18.85
N ASP A 539 -28.38 10.53 -18.37
CA ASP A 539 -29.35 10.78 -17.31
C ASP A 539 -28.74 10.76 -15.90
N LYS A 540 -27.60 10.10 -15.72
CA LYS A 540 -27.05 9.79 -14.39
C LYS A 540 -25.66 10.37 -14.09
N ALA A 541 -25.04 11.10 -15.01
CA ALA A 541 -23.72 11.73 -14.82
C ALA A 541 -23.66 12.73 -13.64
N ALA A 542 -24.82 13.13 -13.11
CA ALA A 542 -24.98 14.06 -12.00
C ALA A 542 -25.11 13.39 -10.62
N ILE A 543 -24.99 12.05 -10.50
CA ILE A 543 -25.34 11.35 -9.28
C ILE A 543 -24.15 11.27 -8.30
N GLN A 544 -24.41 11.70 -7.06
CA GLN A 544 -23.52 11.65 -5.90
C GLN A 544 -23.07 10.22 -5.53
N ASP A 545 -21.97 10.08 -4.80
CA ASP A 545 -21.52 8.80 -4.24
C ASP A 545 -22.55 8.19 -3.30
N TYR A 546 -22.84 6.90 -3.46
CA TYR A 546 -23.78 6.15 -2.62
C TYR A 546 -23.03 5.22 -1.66
N SER A 547 -23.65 4.91 -0.50
CA SER A 547 -23.20 3.88 0.43
C SER A 547 -23.66 2.48 -0.01
N GLU A 548 -23.16 1.41 0.63
CA GLU A 548 -23.54 0.01 0.32
C GLU A 548 -25.04 -0.28 0.57
N ASP A 549 -25.67 0.50 1.43
CA ASP A 549 -27.08 0.38 1.80
C ASP A 549 -28.01 1.30 1.02
N ASP A 550 -27.46 2.15 0.13
CA ASP A 550 -28.27 3.06 -0.69
C ASP A 550 -29.04 2.31 -1.78
N MET A 551 -30.27 2.74 -1.99
CA MET A 551 -31.16 2.14 -2.99
C MET A 551 -30.90 2.71 -4.37
N ILE A 552 -30.71 1.83 -5.36
CA ILE A 552 -30.58 2.19 -6.76
C ILE A 552 -31.94 2.09 -7.43
N LEU A 553 -32.35 3.17 -8.12
CA LEU A 553 -33.51 3.20 -8.99
C LEU A 553 -33.01 3.13 -10.44
N PHE A 554 -33.41 2.10 -11.15
CA PHE A 554 -33.21 2.01 -12.59
C PHE A 554 -34.33 2.76 -13.32
N PRO A 555 -34.03 3.45 -14.45
CA PRO A 555 -35.07 4.13 -15.21
C PRO A 555 -36.09 3.12 -15.75
N PRO A 556 -37.37 3.50 -15.87
CA PRO A 556 -38.34 2.67 -16.58
C PRO A 556 -37.98 2.62 -18.07
N GLU A 557 -38.23 1.48 -18.72
CA GLU A 557 -38.15 1.39 -20.18
C GLU A 557 -39.18 2.33 -20.82
N ASN A 558 -38.74 3.08 -21.86
CA ASN A 558 -39.62 3.74 -22.80
C ASN A 558 -40.12 2.79 -23.90
#